data_d492b005e4bd665223cb9b5f1ee1730c
#
_entry.id   d492b005e4bd665223cb9b5f1ee1730c
#
_cell.length_a   1.000
_cell.length_b   1.000
_cell.length_c   1.000
_cell.angle_alpha   90.00
_cell.angle_beta   90.00
_cell.angle_gamma   90.00
#
_symmetry.space_group_name_H-M   'P 1'
#
loop_
_entity.id
_entity.type
_entity.pdbx_description
1 polymer ?
#
loop_
_entity_poly.entity_id
_entity_poly.type
_entity_poly.pdbx_seq_one_letter_code
_entity_poly.pdbx_strand_id
1 'polypeptide(L)'
;MNVAQPKTQRPKVLESFRPITDDEFGRFRELIFRKAGISMADEKKVLVSGRLSKRLRHYHLSTFEQYYQLVRNTQQYPSEMQVMVDLLTTNETYFFREPNHFEFLRQHLKESRPSGTFRIWSAACSSGEEVYTLAMTLAEALPHKTWEVVGSDVSQRMLDHCQKAVYPLSRRGSMSDYYLRQYCLKGIRQQEGYFLVERFLRSRCTFHQVNLIEPLPNLGLFDAIFLRNVMIYFNRDTKQKVIQKLLQQLKPNGLFFIGHSESLNGLDHQAKLIRSSIYRKQCE
;
A
#
# COMPACT_ATOMS: atom_id res chain seq x y z
N MET A 1 63.25 2.73 0.74
CA MET A 1 62.61 1.44 0.43
C MET A 1 61.34 1.35 1.26
N ASN A 2 60.17 1.64 0.63
CA ASN A 2 58.88 1.59 1.29
C ASN A 2 58.25 0.23 0.97
N VAL A 3 58.14 -0.62 1.96
CA VAL A 3 57.49 -1.94 1.85
C VAL A 3 55.98 -1.74 2.00
N ALA A 4 55.23 -1.87 0.90
CA ALA A 4 53.79 -1.85 0.89
C ALA A 4 53.26 -3.12 1.58
N GLN A 5 52.45 -2.96 2.62
CA GLN A 5 51.71 -4.06 3.27
C GLN A 5 50.58 -4.53 2.35
N PRO A 6 50.36 -5.84 2.19
CA PRO A 6 49.24 -6.36 1.39
C PRO A 6 47.94 -6.13 2.13
N LYS A 7 46.95 -5.48 1.44
CA LYS A 7 45.59 -5.40 1.89
C LYS A 7 44.96 -6.81 1.89
N THR A 8 44.80 -7.39 3.06
CA THR A 8 44.03 -8.63 3.27
C THR A 8 42.59 -8.36 2.88
N GLN A 9 42.17 -8.79 1.68
CA GLN A 9 40.78 -8.95 1.33
C GLN A 9 40.20 -10.06 2.21
N ARG A 10 39.27 -9.68 3.12
CA ARG A 10 38.44 -10.67 3.82
C ARG A 10 37.65 -11.41 2.75
N PRO A 11 37.67 -12.76 2.72
CA PRO A 11 36.83 -13.51 1.80
C PRO A 11 35.35 -13.19 2.12
N LYS A 12 34.59 -12.74 1.11
CA LYS A 12 33.13 -12.78 1.15
C LYS A 12 32.75 -14.23 1.21
N VAL A 13 32.54 -14.76 2.40
CA VAL A 13 31.83 -16.02 2.58
C VAL A 13 30.41 -15.74 2.10
N LEU A 14 30.11 -16.16 0.88
CA LEU A 14 28.75 -16.29 0.40
C LEU A 14 28.15 -17.41 1.28
N GLU A 15 27.45 -17.03 2.36
CA GLU A 15 26.62 -17.97 3.12
C GLU A 15 25.60 -18.56 2.14
N SER A 16 25.88 -19.76 1.63
CA SER A 16 25.01 -20.50 0.74
C SER A 16 23.93 -21.17 1.58
N PHE A 17 22.79 -20.51 1.74
CA PHE A 17 21.63 -21.21 2.26
C PHE A 17 21.02 -22.08 1.16
N ARG A 18 20.43 -23.22 1.58
CA ARG A 18 19.75 -24.15 0.69
C ARG A 18 18.56 -23.46 -0.01
N PRO A 19 18.31 -23.73 -1.30
CA PRO A 19 17.11 -23.26 -1.99
C PRO A 19 15.83 -23.65 -1.23
N ILE A 20 14.81 -22.80 -1.29
CA ILE A 20 13.51 -23.07 -0.68
C ILE A 20 12.87 -24.32 -1.32
N THR A 21 12.43 -25.27 -0.51
CA THR A 21 11.67 -26.45 -0.97
C THR A 21 10.21 -26.11 -1.27
N ASP A 22 9.47 -27.01 -1.90
CA ASP A 22 8.03 -26.82 -2.14
C ASP A 22 7.24 -26.83 -0.84
N ASP A 23 7.61 -27.67 0.12
CA ASP A 23 7.00 -27.71 1.45
C ASP A 23 7.22 -26.39 2.23
N GLU A 24 8.45 -25.88 2.24
CA GLU A 24 8.77 -24.60 2.89
C GLU A 24 8.01 -23.47 2.23
N PHE A 25 7.97 -23.40 0.91
CA PHE A 25 7.18 -22.42 0.16
C PHE A 25 5.68 -22.54 0.49
N GLY A 26 5.14 -23.76 0.51
CA GLY A 26 3.74 -24.03 0.89
C GLY A 26 3.38 -23.46 2.27
N ARG A 27 4.28 -23.63 3.27
CA ARG A 27 4.09 -23.09 4.62
C ARG A 27 4.09 -21.57 4.64
N PHE A 28 5.00 -20.90 3.93
CA PHE A 28 4.99 -19.42 3.83
C PHE A 28 3.77 -18.91 3.05
N ARG A 29 3.34 -19.61 2.00
CA ARG A 29 2.12 -19.30 1.24
C ARG A 29 0.89 -19.35 2.14
N GLU A 30 0.75 -20.38 2.94
CA GLU A 30 -0.35 -20.51 3.90
C GLU A 30 -0.28 -19.44 5.00
N LEU A 31 0.92 -19.16 5.50
CA LEU A 31 1.12 -18.16 6.56
C LEU A 31 0.74 -16.76 6.09
N ILE A 32 1.18 -16.34 4.90
CA ILE A 32 0.83 -15.01 4.36
C ILE A 32 -0.66 -14.92 4.00
N PHE A 33 -1.25 -16.01 3.51
CA PHE A 33 -2.69 -16.06 3.26
C PHE A 33 -3.49 -15.86 4.56
N ARG A 34 -3.13 -16.58 5.63
CA ARG A 34 -3.79 -16.41 6.93
C ARG A 34 -3.58 -15.04 7.55
N LYS A 35 -2.42 -14.41 7.31
CA LYS A 35 -2.03 -13.14 7.94
C LYS A 35 -2.48 -11.91 7.16
N ALA A 36 -2.57 -11.99 5.84
CA ALA A 36 -2.88 -10.82 5.00
C ALA A 36 -3.90 -11.12 3.87
N GLY A 37 -4.44 -12.33 3.79
CA GLY A 37 -5.36 -12.74 2.72
C GLY A 37 -4.70 -12.90 1.35
N ILE A 38 -3.37 -12.77 1.27
CA ILE A 38 -2.64 -12.81 0.01
C ILE A 38 -2.52 -14.25 -0.48
N SER A 39 -3.16 -14.54 -1.61
CA SER A 39 -3.05 -15.80 -2.33
C SER A 39 -1.86 -15.75 -3.28
N MET A 40 -0.97 -16.74 -3.21
CA MET A 40 0.21 -16.83 -4.06
C MET A 40 0.15 -18.08 -4.92
N ALA A 41 0.35 -17.91 -6.23
CA ALA A 41 0.54 -19.01 -7.16
C ALA A 41 1.95 -19.63 -7.05
N ASP A 42 2.13 -20.84 -7.55
CA ASP A 42 3.38 -21.60 -7.39
C ASP A 42 4.60 -20.90 -8.04
N GLU A 43 4.37 -20.13 -9.10
CA GLU A 43 5.40 -19.34 -9.79
C GLU A 43 6.04 -18.27 -8.90
N LYS A 44 5.39 -17.92 -7.78
CA LYS A 44 5.93 -16.95 -6.81
C LYS A 44 7.01 -17.52 -5.89
N LYS A 45 7.34 -18.83 -5.98
CA LYS A 45 8.38 -19.48 -5.18
C LYS A 45 9.73 -18.76 -5.25
N VAL A 46 10.17 -18.39 -6.45
CA VAL A 46 11.44 -17.65 -6.66
C VAL A 46 11.40 -16.26 -5.99
N LEU A 47 10.27 -15.56 -6.10
CA LEU A 47 10.08 -14.26 -5.47
C LEU A 47 10.13 -14.36 -3.95
N VAL A 48 9.42 -15.33 -3.36
CA VAL A 48 9.43 -15.57 -1.90
C VAL A 48 10.82 -15.91 -1.41
N SER A 49 11.52 -16.82 -2.10
CA SER A 49 12.91 -17.19 -1.80
C SER A 49 13.82 -15.95 -1.83
N GLY A 50 13.77 -15.14 -2.88
CA GLY A 50 14.59 -13.94 -3.03
C GLY A 50 14.32 -12.88 -1.96
N ARG A 51 13.05 -12.69 -1.58
CA ARG A 51 12.67 -11.71 -0.57
C ARG A 51 13.06 -12.13 0.84
N LEU A 52 12.81 -13.39 1.20
CA LEU A 52 13.07 -13.92 2.54
C LEU A 52 14.55 -14.27 2.77
N SER A 53 15.35 -14.54 1.73
CA SER A 53 16.78 -14.83 1.85
C SER A 53 17.57 -13.73 2.58
N LYS A 54 17.09 -12.49 2.53
CA LYS A 54 17.67 -11.38 3.29
C LYS A 54 17.54 -11.59 4.81
N ARG A 55 16.48 -12.24 5.24
CA ARG A 55 16.24 -12.54 6.66
C ARG A 55 17.04 -13.74 7.12
N LEU A 56 17.20 -14.76 6.25
CA LEU A 56 18.10 -15.88 6.54
C LEU A 56 19.51 -15.36 6.84
N ARG A 57 20.02 -14.47 5.98
CA ARG A 57 21.34 -13.84 6.19
C ARG A 57 21.40 -13.01 7.48
N HIS A 58 20.35 -12.25 7.77
CA HIS A 58 20.29 -11.42 8.98
C HIS A 58 20.38 -12.23 10.27
N TYR A 59 19.74 -13.41 10.29
CA TYR A 59 19.72 -14.30 11.44
C TYR A 59 20.74 -15.45 11.36
N HIS A 60 21.63 -15.44 10.36
CA HIS A 60 22.62 -16.52 10.13
C HIS A 60 21.98 -17.90 10.02
N LEU A 61 20.83 -18.02 9.36
CA LEU A 61 20.08 -19.25 9.18
C LEU A 61 20.48 -19.94 7.86
N SER A 62 20.50 -21.27 7.87
CA SER A 62 20.86 -22.09 6.71
C SER A 62 19.65 -22.58 5.90
N THR A 63 18.43 -22.56 6.46
CA THR A 63 17.22 -23.06 5.82
C THR A 63 16.01 -22.17 6.01
N PHE A 64 15.05 -22.23 5.09
CA PHE A 64 13.79 -21.51 5.21
C PHE A 64 12.89 -22.07 6.32
N GLU A 65 13.04 -23.35 6.67
CA GLU A 65 12.37 -23.96 7.81
C GLU A 65 12.78 -23.27 9.11
N GLN A 66 14.09 -23.05 9.34
CA GLN A 66 14.56 -22.32 10.52
C GLN A 66 13.96 -20.92 10.61
N TYR A 67 13.85 -20.22 9.47
CA TYR A 67 13.22 -18.91 9.44
C TYR A 67 11.70 -18.99 9.68
N TYR A 68 11.02 -19.99 9.15
CA TYR A 68 9.61 -20.22 9.43
C TYR A 68 9.33 -20.42 10.92
N GLN A 69 10.14 -21.22 11.61
CA GLN A 69 10.02 -21.43 13.06
C GLN A 69 10.29 -20.13 13.84
N LEU A 70 11.30 -19.37 13.44
CA LEU A 70 11.63 -18.07 14.03
C LEU A 70 10.45 -17.09 13.91
N VAL A 71 9.85 -16.94 12.71
CA VAL A 71 8.69 -16.06 12.48
C VAL A 71 7.49 -16.46 13.35
N ARG A 72 7.31 -17.75 13.63
CA ARG A 72 6.23 -18.25 14.50
C ARG A 72 6.49 -18.04 16.00
N ASN A 73 7.73 -17.87 16.39
CA ASN A 73 8.10 -17.61 17.77
C ASN A 73 7.94 -16.12 18.11
N THR A 74 6.69 -15.68 18.23
CA THR A 74 6.35 -14.28 18.50
C THR A 74 6.74 -13.80 19.90
N GLN A 75 7.03 -14.69 20.81
CA GLN A 75 7.55 -14.33 22.15
C GLN A 75 8.99 -13.81 22.07
N GLN A 76 9.83 -14.51 21.31
CA GLN A 76 11.24 -14.14 21.16
C GLN A 76 11.45 -13.11 20.04
N TYR A 77 10.64 -13.16 18.97
CA TYR A 77 10.76 -12.31 17.78
C TYR A 77 9.41 -11.62 17.47
N PRO A 78 8.91 -10.71 18.31
CA PRO A 78 7.56 -10.16 18.22
C PRO A 78 7.28 -9.38 16.92
N SER A 79 8.30 -8.76 16.34
CA SER A 79 8.17 -7.96 15.11
C SER A 79 8.39 -8.76 13.82
N GLU A 80 8.94 -9.98 13.89
CA GLU A 80 9.40 -10.67 12.68
C GLU A 80 8.25 -11.14 11.77
N MET A 81 7.11 -11.46 12.35
CA MET A 81 5.89 -11.73 11.57
C MET A 81 5.53 -10.54 10.67
N GLN A 82 5.56 -9.32 11.21
CA GLN A 82 5.29 -8.11 10.44
C GLN A 82 6.37 -7.88 9.36
N VAL A 83 7.64 -8.10 9.68
CA VAL A 83 8.75 -8.00 8.71
C VAL A 83 8.54 -8.98 7.55
N MET A 84 8.12 -10.21 7.83
CA MET A 84 7.80 -11.19 6.79
C MET A 84 6.63 -10.71 5.92
N VAL A 85 5.55 -10.20 6.50
CA VAL A 85 4.41 -9.64 5.77
C VAL A 85 4.88 -8.48 4.88
N ASP A 86 5.67 -7.54 5.42
CA ASP A 86 6.22 -6.39 4.70
C ASP A 86 7.10 -6.79 3.50
N LEU A 87 7.82 -7.90 3.63
CA LEU A 87 8.66 -8.43 2.55
C LEU A 87 7.85 -9.14 1.47
N LEU A 88 6.77 -9.82 1.85
CA LEU A 88 5.98 -10.61 0.91
C LEU A 88 4.88 -9.81 0.21
N THR A 89 4.50 -8.63 0.73
CA THR A 89 3.60 -7.70 0.04
C THR A 89 4.26 -7.10 -1.20
N THR A 90 3.45 -6.81 -2.21
CA THR A 90 3.90 -6.09 -3.42
C THR A 90 3.32 -4.68 -3.38
N ASN A 91 4.22 -3.68 -3.33
CA ASN A 91 3.88 -2.30 -3.00
C ASN A 91 4.18 -1.36 -4.19
N GLU A 92 3.82 -1.78 -5.42
CA GLU A 92 4.02 -0.95 -6.60
C GLU A 92 2.94 0.13 -6.69
N THR A 93 3.37 1.39 -6.64
CA THR A 93 2.50 2.56 -6.75
C THR A 93 3.29 3.76 -7.28
N TYR A 94 2.60 4.76 -7.80
CA TYR A 94 3.16 6.04 -8.24
C TYR A 94 2.06 7.11 -8.23
N PHE A 95 2.46 8.39 -8.25
CA PHE A 95 1.52 9.51 -8.24
C PHE A 95 0.64 9.50 -9.49
N PHE A 96 -0.65 9.77 -9.32
CA PHE A 96 -1.67 9.79 -10.38
C PHE A 96 -1.78 8.47 -11.17
N ARG A 97 -1.54 7.33 -10.54
CA ARG A 97 -1.80 6.01 -11.14
C ARG A 97 -3.27 5.92 -11.52
N GLU A 98 -3.56 5.58 -12.82
CA GLU A 98 -4.92 5.54 -13.38
C GLU A 98 -5.63 6.90 -13.25
N PRO A 99 -5.16 7.95 -13.96
CA PRO A 99 -5.52 9.36 -13.74
C PRO A 99 -7.01 9.65 -13.89
N ASN A 100 -7.74 8.84 -14.68
CA ASN A 100 -9.18 9.01 -14.91
C ASN A 100 -10.01 8.96 -13.61
N HIS A 101 -9.54 8.28 -12.56
CA HIS A 101 -10.22 8.24 -11.27
C HIS A 101 -10.18 9.60 -10.56
N PHE A 102 -9.04 10.27 -10.59
CA PHE A 102 -8.86 11.59 -9.97
C PHE A 102 -9.57 12.69 -10.77
N GLU A 103 -9.59 12.57 -12.09
CA GLU A 103 -10.36 13.46 -12.96
C GLU A 103 -11.85 13.34 -12.69
N PHE A 104 -12.37 12.10 -12.61
CA PHE A 104 -13.77 11.87 -12.26
C PHE A 104 -14.10 12.44 -10.86
N LEU A 105 -13.24 12.19 -9.86
CA LEU A 105 -13.42 12.70 -8.50
C LEU A 105 -13.47 14.24 -8.50
N ARG A 106 -12.54 14.89 -9.20
CA ARG A 106 -12.49 16.35 -9.31
C ARG A 106 -13.75 16.93 -9.91
N GLN A 107 -14.24 16.35 -11.01
CA GLN A 107 -15.47 16.77 -11.65
C GLN A 107 -16.67 16.55 -10.72
N HIS A 108 -16.79 15.38 -10.12
CA HIS A 108 -17.86 15.05 -9.17
C HIS A 108 -17.93 16.04 -8.01
N LEU A 109 -16.79 16.44 -7.44
CA LEU A 109 -16.74 17.40 -6.33
C LEU A 109 -17.18 18.80 -6.73
N LYS A 110 -16.88 19.24 -7.97
CA LYS A 110 -17.34 20.53 -8.50
C LYS A 110 -18.86 20.55 -8.69
N GLU A 111 -19.44 19.44 -9.14
CA GLU A 111 -20.86 19.30 -9.41
C GLU A 111 -21.68 19.10 -8.13
N SER A 112 -21.26 18.20 -7.25
CA SER A 112 -22.01 17.83 -6.03
C SER A 112 -21.93 18.84 -4.92
N ARG A 113 -20.88 19.68 -4.88
CA ARG A 113 -20.62 20.72 -3.85
C ARG A 113 -20.87 20.21 -2.43
N PRO A 114 -20.15 19.17 -1.98
CA PRO A 114 -20.43 18.49 -0.72
C PRO A 114 -20.51 19.47 0.45
N SER A 115 -21.41 19.22 1.41
CA SER A 115 -21.51 19.97 2.66
C SER A 115 -20.67 19.27 3.74
N GLY A 116 -20.10 20.06 4.66
CA GLY A 116 -19.27 19.53 5.75
C GLY A 116 -17.89 19.04 5.28
N THR A 117 -17.26 18.23 6.11
CA THR A 117 -15.94 17.66 5.83
C THR A 117 -16.05 16.49 4.85
N PHE A 118 -15.36 16.57 3.72
CA PHE A 118 -15.28 15.48 2.74
C PHE A 118 -14.17 14.50 3.12
N ARG A 119 -14.53 13.25 3.36
CA ARG A 119 -13.63 12.22 3.86
C ARG A 119 -13.37 11.15 2.81
N ILE A 120 -12.10 10.89 2.53
CA ILE A 120 -11.67 9.80 1.64
C ILE A 120 -10.79 8.82 2.39
N TRP A 121 -10.96 7.52 2.08
CA TRP A 121 -10.09 6.45 2.55
C TRP A 121 -9.39 5.76 1.37
N SER A 122 -8.06 5.75 1.37
CA SER A 122 -7.21 4.89 0.55
C SER A 122 -6.89 3.64 1.38
N ALA A 123 -7.58 2.53 1.09
CA ALA A 123 -7.65 1.36 1.97
C ALA A 123 -6.46 0.38 1.82
N ALA A 124 -5.60 0.57 0.82
CA ALA A 124 -4.33 -0.13 0.61
C ALA A 124 -3.35 0.86 -0.03
N CYS A 125 -2.91 1.83 0.78
CA CYS A 125 -2.24 3.04 0.28
C CYS A 125 -0.76 2.85 -0.09
N SER A 126 -0.18 1.70 0.17
CA SER A 126 1.24 1.43 -0.04
C SER A 126 2.11 2.57 0.53
N SER A 127 3.07 3.08 -0.23
CA SER A 127 3.98 4.16 0.20
C SER A 127 3.40 5.58 0.15
N GLY A 128 2.07 5.74 -0.09
CA GLY A 128 1.34 6.99 0.13
C GLY A 128 1.14 7.87 -1.11
N GLU A 129 1.64 7.49 -2.29
CA GLU A 129 1.48 8.26 -3.52
C GLU A 129 0.00 8.48 -3.88
N GLU A 130 -0.88 7.47 -3.65
CA GLU A 130 -2.31 7.62 -3.84
C GLU A 130 -2.93 8.60 -2.85
N VAL A 131 -2.58 8.51 -1.56
CA VAL A 131 -3.09 9.42 -0.51
C VAL A 131 -2.76 10.86 -0.84
N TYR A 132 -1.53 11.13 -1.23
CA TYR A 132 -1.13 12.50 -1.57
C TYR A 132 -1.67 12.96 -2.92
N THR A 133 -1.89 12.07 -3.87
CA THR A 133 -2.63 12.40 -5.12
C THR A 133 -4.07 12.80 -4.80
N LEU A 134 -4.74 12.08 -3.88
CA LEU A 134 -6.08 12.43 -3.40
C LEU A 134 -6.06 13.79 -2.68
N ALA A 135 -5.10 14.03 -1.80
CA ALA A 135 -4.95 15.30 -1.09
C ALA A 135 -4.76 16.48 -2.05
N MET A 136 -3.91 16.34 -3.09
CA MET A 136 -3.73 17.34 -4.13
C MET A 136 -5.03 17.59 -4.92
N THR A 137 -5.75 16.52 -5.30
CA THR A 137 -7.03 16.59 -6.01
C THR A 137 -8.10 17.31 -5.18
N LEU A 138 -8.17 17.03 -3.87
CA LEU A 138 -9.10 17.68 -2.95
C LEU A 138 -8.73 19.15 -2.73
N ALA A 139 -7.46 19.46 -2.56
CA ALA A 139 -6.99 20.83 -2.41
C ALA A 139 -7.35 21.72 -3.61
N GLU A 140 -7.26 21.16 -4.82
CA GLU A 140 -7.65 21.85 -6.05
C GLU A 140 -9.19 22.00 -6.19
N ALA A 141 -9.93 20.91 -5.92
CA ALA A 141 -11.38 20.87 -6.13
C ALA A 141 -12.18 21.56 -5.02
N LEU A 142 -11.64 21.60 -3.79
CA LEU A 142 -12.29 22.10 -2.58
C LEU A 142 -11.41 23.12 -1.82
N PRO A 143 -10.97 24.24 -2.46
CA PRO A 143 -9.97 25.15 -1.87
C PRO A 143 -10.43 25.82 -0.57
N HIS A 144 -11.73 25.98 -0.37
CA HIS A 144 -12.32 26.66 0.80
C HIS A 144 -13.12 25.74 1.71
N LYS A 145 -12.99 24.42 1.54
CA LYS A 145 -13.73 23.43 2.33
C LYS A 145 -12.80 22.56 3.18
N THR A 146 -13.38 21.98 4.20
CA THR A 146 -12.69 20.97 5.01
C THR A 146 -12.73 19.62 4.30
N TRP A 147 -11.60 18.94 4.28
CA TRP A 147 -11.46 17.58 3.79
C TRP A 147 -10.33 16.88 4.52
N GLU A 148 -10.38 15.57 4.53
CA GLU A 148 -9.33 14.72 5.08
C GLU A 148 -9.16 13.45 4.23
N VAL A 149 -7.94 12.93 4.22
CA VAL A 149 -7.61 11.65 3.58
C VAL A 149 -7.06 10.72 4.64
N VAL A 150 -7.68 9.55 4.74
CA VAL A 150 -7.17 8.45 5.55
C VAL A 150 -6.46 7.47 4.63
N GLY A 151 -5.20 7.16 4.92
CA GLY A 151 -4.45 6.09 4.29
C GLY A 151 -4.34 4.89 5.23
N SER A 152 -4.46 3.69 4.70
CA SER A 152 -4.14 2.49 5.49
C SER A 152 -3.43 1.44 4.65
N ASP A 153 -2.57 0.67 5.31
CA ASP A 153 -1.88 -0.47 4.70
C ASP A 153 -1.60 -1.53 5.77
N VAL A 154 -1.42 -2.77 5.37
CA VAL A 154 -0.99 -3.84 6.26
C VAL A 154 0.50 -3.72 6.61
N SER A 155 1.27 -3.07 5.75
CA SER A 155 2.72 -2.89 5.88
C SER A 155 3.06 -1.64 6.69
N GLN A 156 3.57 -1.83 7.91
CA GLN A 156 4.05 -0.73 8.75
C GLN A 156 5.17 0.05 8.05
N ARG A 157 6.07 -0.64 7.36
CA ARG A 157 7.15 -0.01 6.60
C ARG A 157 6.63 0.97 5.53
N MET A 158 5.51 0.65 4.88
CA MET A 158 4.88 1.54 3.91
C MET A 158 4.28 2.77 4.58
N LEU A 159 3.63 2.61 5.72
CA LEU A 159 3.09 3.73 6.50
C LEU A 159 4.20 4.69 6.99
N ASP A 160 5.36 4.16 7.36
CA ASP A 160 6.53 4.99 7.71
C ASP A 160 7.02 5.83 6.53
N HIS A 161 6.92 5.31 5.29
CA HIS A 161 7.18 6.09 4.08
C HIS A 161 6.12 7.17 3.86
N CYS A 162 4.84 6.84 4.05
CA CYS A 162 3.75 7.80 3.97
C CYS A 162 3.97 9.00 4.89
N GLN A 163 4.33 8.75 6.15
CA GLN A 163 4.56 9.81 7.15
C GLN A 163 5.73 10.73 6.78
N LYS A 164 6.79 10.19 6.19
CA LYS A 164 7.94 10.98 5.71
C LYS A 164 7.54 11.89 4.55
N ALA A 165 6.66 11.45 3.67
CA ALA A 165 6.17 12.16 2.49
C ALA A 165 7.28 12.66 1.54
N VAL A 166 8.44 12.00 1.54
CA VAL A 166 9.60 12.29 0.69
C VAL A 166 9.68 11.23 -0.39
N TYR A 167 9.71 11.67 -1.64
CA TYR A 167 9.70 10.77 -2.79
C TYR A 167 10.79 11.13 -3.80
N PRO A 168 11.44 10.14 -4.45
CA PRO A 168 12.32 10.43 -5.57
C PRO A 168 11.50 10.88 -6.79
N LEU A 169 12.07 11.77 -7.61
CA LEU A 169 11.42 12.27 -8.84
C LEU A 169 11.00 11.14 -9.79
N SER A 170 11.65 9.99 -9.77
CA SER A 170 11.26 8.80 -10.53
C SER A 170 9.88 8.24 -10.15
N ARG A 171 9.37 8.55 -8.95
CA ARG A 171 8.04 8.13 -8.46
C ARG A 171 6.92 9.09 -8.83
N ARG A 172 7.23 10.22 -9.47
CA ARG A 172 6.21 11.22 -9.83
C ARG A 172 5.11 10.67 -10.76
N GLY A 173 5.39 9.60 -11.50
CA GLY A 173 4.42 8.95 -12.37
C GLY A 173 3.81 9.96 -13.36
N SER A 174 2.47 10.03 -13.38
CA SER A 174 1.69 10.95 -14.23
C SER A 174 1.45 12.34 -13.60
N MET A 175 2.14 12.67 -12.49
CA MET A 175 2.03 14.00 -11.87
C MET A 175 2.58 15.08 -12.81
N SER A 176 1.77 16.07 -13.16
CA SER A 176 2.21 17.20 -13.99
C SER A 176 3.17 18.13 -13.24
N ASP A 177 3.93 18.94 -13.99
CA ASP A 177 4.81 19.96 -13.41
C ASP A 177 4.02 21.01 -12.61
N TYR A 178 2.76 21.24 -12.95
CA TYR A 178 1.86 22.10 -12.19
C TYR A 178 1.68 21.55 -10.75
N TYR A 179 1.26 20.30 -10.60
CA TYR A 179 1.08 19.68 -9.28
C TYR A 179 2.39 19.63 -8.49
N LEU A 180 3.50 19.29 -9.15
CA LEU A 180 4.80 19.25 -8.51
C LEU A 180 5.21 20.61 -7.94
N ARG A 181 5.02 21.70 -8.72
CA ARG A 181 5.34 23.07 -8.25
C ARG A 181 4.38 23.61 -7.22
N GLN A 182 3.09 23.29 -7.33
CA GLN A 182 2.05 23.82 -6.46
C GLN A 182 1.99 23.11 -5.10
N TYR A 183 2.34 21.83 -5.04
CA TYR A 183 2.06 20.98 -3.88
C TYR A 183 3.29 20.27 -3.31
N CYS A 184 4.47 20.53 -3.86
CA CYS A 184 5.69 19.88 -3.40
C CYS A 184 6.86 20.86 -3.27
N LEU A 185 7.72 20.60 -2.30
CA LEU A 185 9.00 21.28 -2.12
C LEU A 185 10.10 20.48 -2.83
N LYS A 186 10.91 21.16 -3.65
CA LYS A 186 12.04 20.54 -4.33
C LYS A 186 13.17 20.26 -3.35
N GLY A 187 13.70 19.05 -3.37
CA GLY A 187 14.91 18.70 -2.64
C GLY A 187 16.15 19.45 -3.17
N ILE A 188 16.99 19.89 -2.26
CA ILE A 188 18.24 20.60 -2.53
C ILE A 188 19.43 19.90 -1.86
N ARG A 189 20.65 20.13 -2.34
CA ARG A 189 21.89 19.54 -1.79
C ARG A 189 21.80 18.02 -1.70
N GLN A 190 21.88 17.47 -0.48
CA GLN A 190 21.82 16.01 -0.24
C GLN A 190 20.45 15.38 -0.59
N GLN A 191 19.41 16.19 -0.75
CA GLN A 191 18.06 15.76 -1.16
C GLN A 191 17.77 16.04 -2.63
N GLU A 192 18.78 16.38 -3.43
CA GLU A 192 18.60 16.56 -4.88
C GLU A 192 18.05 15.28 -5.52
N GLY A 193 17.10 15.42 -6.46
CA GLY A 193 16.40 14.30 -7.06
C GLY A 193 15.17 13.82 -6.27
N TYR A 194 14.87 14.44 -5.11
CA TYR A 194 13.69 14.15 -4.30
C TYR A 194 12.76 15.36 -4.25
N PHE A 195 11.51 15.10 -3.85
CA PHE A 195 10.54 16.12 -3.48
C PHE A 195 9.83 15.72 -2.19
N LEU A 196 9.40 16.73 -1.42
CA LEU A 196 8.62 16.58 -0.20
C LEU A 196 7.22 17.15 -0.45
N VAL A 197 6.17 16.42 -0.13
CA VAL A 197 4.79 16.93 -0.18
C VAL A 197 4.60 18.06 0.81
N GLU A 198 3.90 19.12 0.42
CA GLU A 198 3.66 20.31 1.23
C GLU A 198 2.98 20.02 2.58
N ARG A 199 3.36 20.80 3.61
CA ARG A 199 2.90 20.58 4.99
C ARG A 199 1.37 20.64 5.13
N PHE A 200 0.73 21.59 4.43
CA PHE A 200 -0.71 21.76 4.53
C PHE A 200 -1.51 20.56 3.99
N LEU A 201 -0.96 19.81 3.01
CA LEU A 201 -1.54 18.54 2.56
C LEU A 201 -1.29 17.43 3.58
N ARG A 202 -0.04 17.32 4.05
CA ARG A 202 0.34 16.28 5.02
C ARG A 202 -0.47 16.37 6.32
N SER A 203 -0.78 17.58 6.79
CA SER A 203 -1.58 17.79 8.02
C SER A 203 -3.05 17.37 7.91
N ARG A 204 -3.53 17.10 6.69
CA ARG A 204 -4.89 16.60 6.42
C ARG A 204 -4.92 15.11 6.03
N CYS A 205 -3.78 14.43 6.14
CA CYS A 205 -3.65 13.01 5.88
C CYS A 205 -3.31 12.29 7.18
N THR A 206 -4.02 11.19 7.46
CA THR A 206 -3.72 10.30 8.59
C THR A 206 -3.44 8.90 8.09
N PHE A 207 -2.62 8.15 8.83
CA PHE A 207 -2.18 6.82 8.41
C PHE A 207 -2.40 5.82 9.52
N HIS A 208 -3.01 4.67 9.18
CA HIS A 208 -3.36 3.60 10.11
C HIS A 208 -2.89 2.25 9.58
N GLN A 209 -2.30 1.43 10.43
CA GLN A 209 -2.06 0.05 10.08
C GLN A 209 -3.39 -0.71 10.14
N VAL A 210 -3.85 -1.19 8.99
CA VAL A 210 -5.12 -1.93 8.87
C VAL A 210 -4.91 -3.17 8.02
N ASN A 211 -5.32 -4.30 8.57
CA ASN A 211 -5.42 -5.53 7.84
C ASN A 211 -6.86 -5.70 7.33
N LEU A 212 -7.06 -5.63 6.04
CA LEU A 212 -8.40 -5.67 5.43
C LEU A 212 -9.15 -7.00 5.65
N ILE A 213 -8.45 -8.08 5.98
CA ILE A 213 -9.11 -9.37 6.28
C ILE A 213 -9.61 -9.46 7.73
N GLU A 214 -9.07 -8.65 8.62
CA GLU A 214 -9.48 -8.55 10.03
C GLU A 214 -10.70 -7.62 10.21
N PRO A 215 -11.31 -7.54 11.40
CA PRO A 215 -12.27 -6.49 11.73
C PRO A 215 -11.68 -5.11 11.51
N LEU A 216 -12.42 -4.24 10.80
CA LEU A 216 -11.95 -2.88 10.53
C LEU A 216 -12.05 -2.01 11.78
N PRO A 217 -11.07 -1.13 12.04
CA PRO A 217 -11.17 -0.15 13.10
C PRO A 217 -12.30 0.85 12.81
N ASN A 218 -12.83 1.47 13.85
CA ASN A 218 -13.82 2.53 13.69
C ASN A 218 -13.13 3.83 13.25
N LEU A 219 -13.07 4.03 11.95
CA LEU A 219 -12.53 5.26 11.32
C LEU A 219 -13.63 6.26 10.95
N GLY A 220 -14.90 5.96 11.26
CA GLY A 220 -16.06 6.72 10.81
C GLY A 220 -16.42 6.47 9.34
N LEU A 221 -17.47 7.13 8.85
CA LEU A 221 -17.95 6.97 7.48
C LEU A 221 -17.22 7.88 6.49
N PHE A 222 -17.06 7.39 5.26
CA PHE A 222 -16.34 8.07 4.17
C PHE A 222 -17.27 8.44 3.02
N ASP A 223 -16.99 9.56 2.36
CA ASP A 223 -17.64 9.98 1.12
C ASP A 223 -17.12 9.18 -0.08
N ALA A 224 -15.85 8.77 -0.03
CA ALA A 224 -15.25 7.90 -1.05
C ALA A 224 -14.24 6.93 -0.42
N ILE A 225 -14.15 5.71 -0.97
CA ILE A 225 -13.12 4.71 -0.63
C ILE A 225 -12.42 4.27 -1.91
N PHE A 226 -11.08 4.23 -1.86
CA PHE A 226 -10.20 3.72 -2.90
C PHE A 226 -9.62 2.39 -2.43
N LEU A 227 -9.98 1.30 -3.11
CA LEU A 227 -9.42 -0.04 -2.93
C LEU A 227 -8.85 -0.50 -4.27
N ARG A 228 -7.65 -0.06 -4.59
CA ARG A 228 -7.10 -0.22 -5.94
C ARG A 228 -5.87 -1.10 -5.96
N ASN A 229 -5.82 -2.00 -6.95
CA ASN A 229 -4.68 -2.85 -7.24
C ASN A 229 -4.24 -3.75 -6.06
N VAL A 230 -5.18 -4.15 -5.21
CA VAL A 230 -4.96 -5.05 -4.07
C VAL A 230 -5.83 -6.30 -4.13
N MET A 231 -7.04 -6.22 -4.69
CA MET A 231 -7.93 -7.38 -4.82
C MET A 231 -7.37 -8.46 -5.74
N ILE A 232 -6.43 -8.11 -6.62
CA ILE A 232 -5.71 -9.07 -7.48
C ILE A 232 -4.94 -10.13 -6.67
N TYR A 233 -4.65 -9.86 -5.40
CA TYR A 233 -3.97 -10.78 -4.49
C TYR A 233 -4.94 -11.64 -3.66
N PHE A 234 -6.24 -11.35 -3.68
CA PHE A 234 -7.24 -12.04 -2.87
C PHE A 234 -7.95 -13.13 -3.66
N ASN A 235 -8.26 -14.24 -3.01
CA ASN A 235 -9.22 -15.19 -3.55
C ASN A 235 -10.66 -14.63 -3.48
N ARG A 236 -11.62 -15.33 -4.09
CA ARG A 236 -13.01 -14.87 -4.19
C ARG A 236 -13.65 -14.58 -2.83
N ASP A 237 -13.46 -15.49 -1.87
CA ASP A 237 -14.09 -15.37 -0.54
C ASP A 237 -13.51 -14.20 0.26
N THR A 238 -12.20 -13.99 0.16
CA THR A 238 -11.53 -12.82 0.76
C THR A 238 -12.01 -11.53 0.12
N LYS A 239 -12.11 -11.46 -1.22
CA LYS A 239 -12.67 -10.30 -1.93
C LYS A 239 -14.08 -9.98 -1.41
N GLN A 240 -14.96 -10.98 -1.35
CA GLN A 240 -16.34 -10.82 -0.89
C GLN A 240 -16.39 -10.16 0.50
N LYS A 241 -15.66 -10.72 1.46
CA LYS A 241 -15.62 -10.22 2.83
C LYS A 241 -15.05 -8.80 2.94
N VAL A 242 -13.97 -8.51 2.22
CA VAL A 242 -13.33 -7.19 2.21
C VAL A 242 -14.26 -6.13 1.63
N ILE A 243 -14.88 -6.41 0.47
CA ILE A 243 -15.80 -5.48 -0.19
C ILE A 243 -17.00 -5.17 0.72
N GLN A 244 -17.63 -6.18 1.30
CA GLN A 244 -18.78 -5.98 2.21
C GLN A 244 -18.41 -5.07 3.39
N LYS A 245 -17.26 -5.33 4.04
CA LYS A 245 -16.79 -4.50 5.16
C LYS A 245 -16.51 -3.05 4.75
N LEU A 246 -15.88 -2.83 3.60
CA LEU A 246 -15.55 -1.48 3.12
C LEU A 246 -16.80 -0.72 2.68
N LEU A 247 -17.76 -1.36 2.03
CA LEU A 247 -19.03 -0.72 1.66
C LEU A 247 -19.85 -0.29 2.90
N GLN A 248 -19.72 -0.99 4.03
CA GLN A 248 -20.33 -0.55 5.30
C GLN A 248 -19.71 0.76 5.83
N GLN A 249 -18.44 1.03 5.51
CA GLN A 249 -17.74 2.28 5.89
C GLN A 249 -18.05 3.45 4.94
N LEU A 250 -18.78 3.24 3.84
CA LEU A 250 -19.23 4.31 2.96
C LEU A 250 -20.53 4.92 3.46
N LYS A 251 -20.61 6.25 3.38
CA LYS A 251 -21.88 6.99 3.50
C LYS A 251 -22.88 6.54 2.43
N PRO A 252 -24.19 6.75 2.61
CA PRO A 252 -25.17 6.62 1.54
C PRO A 252 -24.73 7.43 0.29
N ASN A 253 -24.86 6.85 -0.90
CA ASN A 253 -24.37 7.42 -2.18
C ASN A 253 -22.85 7.64 -2.28
N GLY A 254 -22.07 7.17 -1.31
CA GLY A 254 -20.61 7.26 -1.34
C GLY A 254 -19.99 6.51 -2.54
N LEU A 255 -18.82 6.94 -2.95
CA LEU A 255 -18.12 6.43 -4.12
C LEU A 255 -17.12 5.35 -3.73
N PHE A 256 -17.05 4.28 -4.52
CA PHE A 256 -16.10 3.18 -4.34
C PHE A 256 -15.28 3.00 -5.61
N PHE A 257 -13.95 3.15 -5.49
CA PHE A 257 -13.00 3.06 -6.59
C PHE A 257 -12.17 1.79 -6.48
N ILE A 258 -12.06 1.04 -7.57
CA ILE A 258 -11.18 -0.13 -7.68
C ILE A 258 -10.18 0.07 -8.80
N GLY A 259 -9.13 -0.75 -8.90
CA GLY A 259 -8.16 -0.67 -10.00
C GLY A 259 -8.77 -1.08 -11.35
N HIS A 260 -8.21 -0.59 -12.46
CA HIS A 260 -8.74 -0.85 -13.80
C HIS A 260 -8.74 -2.34 -14.20
N SER A 261 -7.81 -3.13 -13.66
CA SER A 261 -7.76 -4.59 -13.87
C SER A 261 -8.63 -5.39 -12.91
N GLU A 262 -9.39 -4.72 -12.05
CA GLU A 262 -10.23 -5.33 -11.02
C GLU A 262 -11.70 -5.21 -11.37
N SER A 263 -12.53 -6.11 -10.81
CA SER A 263 -13.98 -6.10 -11.02
C SER A 263 -14.70 -6.62 -9.78
N LEU A 264 -15.91 -6.09 -9.53
CA LEU A 264 -16.83 -6.63 -8.53
C LEU A 264 -17.80 -7.66 -9.12
N ASN A 265 -17.69 -8.00 -10.40
CA ASN A 265 -18.57 -8.98 -11.03
C ASN A 265 -18.48 -10.33 -10.33
N GLY A 266 -19.63 -10.93 -10.08
CA GLY A 266 -19.76 -12.21 -9.38
C GLY A 266 -19.55 -12.15 -7.87
N LEU A 267 -19.42 -10.94 -7.30
CA LEU A 267 -19.48 -10.70 -5.86
C LEU A 267 -20.88 -10.16 -5.49
N ASP A 268 -21.31 -10.45 -4.28
CA ASP A 268 -22.53 -9.89 -3.71
C ASP A 268 -22.24 -8.54 -3.03
N HIS A 269 -22.82 -7.45 -3.57
CA HIS A 269 -22.56 -6.10 -3.09
C HIS A 269 -23.71 -5.12 -3.39
N GLN A 270 -23.86 -4.11 -2.52
CA GLN A 270 -24.87 -3.05 -2.64
C GLN A 270 -24.27 -1.78 -3.32
N ALA A 271 -23.58 -1.95 -4.41
CA ALA A 271 -23.00 -0.82 -5.14
C ALA A 271 -23.30 -0.93 -6.64
N LYS A 272 -23.68 0.17 -7.27
CA LYS A 272 -23.97 0.26 -8.70
C LYS A 272 -22.76 0.80 -9.44
N LEU A 273 -22.35 0.13 -10.52
CA LEU A 273 -21.34 0.64 -11.44
C LEU A 273 -21.85 1.92 -12.11
N ILE A 274 -21.11 3.03 -11.98
CA ILE A 274 -21.46 4.32 -12.58
C ILE A 274 -20.50 4.72 -13.69
N ARG A 275 -19.26 4.23 -13.64
CA ARG A 275 -18.23 4.36 -14.67
C ARG A 275 -17.25 3.20 -14.53
N SER A 276 -16.42 2.94 -15.53
CA SER A 276 -15.40 1.90 -15.43
C SER A 276 -14.62 2.00 -14.10
N SER A 277 -14.59 0.93 -13.32
CA SER A 277 -13.91 0.81 -12.01
C SER A 277 -14.41 1.78 -10.91
N ILE A 278 -15.55 2.45 -11.12
CA ILE A 278 -16.14 3.38 -10.16
C ILE A 278 -17.59 2.96 -9.87
N TYR A 279 -17.88 2.76 -8.60
CA TYR A 279 -19.18 2.34 -8.12
C TYR A 279 -19.75 3.38 -7.14
N ARG A 280 -21.08 3.38 -7.01
CA ARG A 280 -21.80 4.18 -6.01
C ARG A 280 -22.58 3.24 -5.08
N LYS A 281 -22.40 3.39 -3.77
CA LYS A 281 -23.21 2.66 -2.80
C LYS A 281 -24.69 3.04 -2.99
N GLN A 282 -25.55 2.04 -3.09
CA GLN A 282 -26.99 2.26 -3.15
C GLN A 282 -27.51 2.63 -1.75
N CYS A 283 -28.50 3.52 -1.70
CA CYS A 283 -29.29 3.73 -0.48
C CYS A 283 -30.26 2.55 -0.35
N GLU A 284 -30.35 1.99 0.83
CA GLU A 284 -31.48 1.14 1.21
C GLU A 284 -32.73 1.98 1.40
#